data_cb30c61147db742ba52e66bf7a4b9c9a
#
_entry.id   cb30c61147db742ba52e66bf7a4b9c9a
#
_cell.length_a   1.000
_cell.length_b   1.000
_cell.length_c   1.000
_cell.angle_alpha   90.00
_cell.angle_beta   90.00
_cell.angle_gamma   90.00
#
_symmetry.space_group_name_H-M   'P 1'
#
loop_
_entity.id
_entity.type
_entity.pdbx_description
1 polymer ?
#
loop_
_entity_poly.entity_id
_entity_poly.type
_entity_poly.pdbx_seq_one_letter_code
_entity_poly.pdbx_strand_id
1 'polypeptide(L)'
;MSTAEETTGGEIEPWEEVTPDAARRLLVAAVEAFAERGYHATTTRDIAGRAGMSPAALYIHYKTKEELLHRISRIGHDRALAILRTAAEGAGTPAQRLAEAVGSFVRWHAGRRTTARVVQYELEALGPDARAEILALRRQVDAEVRGIIEEGVASGEFDVLDIHGTTLAVLSLCIDVARWFNVDGPRTPDEVGALYADLVLRMVGAEKQPPPAPAGNGS
;
A
#
# COMPACT_ATOMS: atom_id res chain seq x y z
N MET A 1 12.20 28.94 19.24
CA MET A 1 12.40 27.51 19.55
C MET A 1 11.98 26.75 18.32
N SER A 2 12.96 26.24 17.61
CA SER A 2 12.83 25.61 16.30
C SER A 2 12.35 24.18 16.53
N THR A 3 11.17 23.84 16.01
CA THR A 3 10.72 22.45 15.92
C THR A 3 11.40 21.84 14.72
N ALA A 4 12.35 20.95 14.98
CA ALA A 4 13.00 20.12 13.98
C ALA A 4 11.94 19.20 13.32
N GLU A 5 11.75 19.37 12.02
CA GLU A 5 11.17 18.35 11.14
C GLU A 5 12.16 17.18 11.10
N GLU A 6 11.85 16.13 11.85
CA GLU A 6 12.51 14.83 11.66
C GLU A 6 12.07 14.26 10.32
N THR A 7 12.95 14.37 9.36
CA THR A 7 12.87 13.71 8.05
C THR A 7 12.98 12.20 8.27
N THR A 8 11.85 11.54 8.39
CA THR A 8 11.77 10.08 8.35
C THR A 8 12.08 9.61 6.93
N GLY A 9 13.06 8.70 6.81
CA GLY A 9 13.71 8.26 5.58
C GLY A 9 12.82 8.09 4.34
N GLY A 10 13.15 8.80 3.37
CA GLY A 10 13.16 8.74 1.92
C GLY A 10 12.09 8.01 1.12
N GLU A 11 10.89 7.71 1.61
CA GLU A 11 9.79 7.33 0.71
C GLU A 11 9.08 8.56 0.18
N ILE A 12 9.20 8.78 -1.15
CA ILE A 12 8.51 9.83 -1.90
C ILE A 12 6.99 9.74 -1.61
N GLU A 13 6.40 10.84 -1.15
CA GLU A 13 4.94 10.90 -0.98
C GLU A 13 4.25 10.57 -2.31
N PRO A 14 3.21 9.72 -2.33
CA PRO A 14 2.58 9.26 -3.58
C PRO A 14 2.05 10.44 -4.43
N TRP A 15 1.90 11.61 -3.83
CA TRP A 15 1.37 12.81 -4.45
C TRP A 15 2.45 13.73 -5.05
N GLU A 16 3.75 13.51 -4.80
CA GLU A 16 4.83 14.42 -5.23
C GLU A 16 4.90 14.57 -6.75
N GLU A 17 4.54 13.54 -7.49
CA GLU A 17 4.50 13.57 -8.94
C GLU A 17 3.27 14.30 -9.50
N VAL A 18 2.29 14.65 -8.65
CA VAL A 18 1.07 15.31 -9.10
C VAL A 18 1.33 16.78 -9.36
N THR A 19 1.18 17.18 -10.61
CA THR A 19 1.33 18.56 -11.06
C THR A 19 0.03 19.10 -11.66
N PRO A 20 -0.26 20.40 -11.52
CA PRO A 20 0.47 21.41 -10.74
C PRO A 20 0.30 21.24 -9.23
N ASP A 21 1.05 22.00 -8.42
CA ASP A 21 0.99 21.97 -6.95
C ASP A 21 -0.42 22.17 -6.40
N ALA A 22 -1.24 23.01 -7.03
CA ALA A 22 -2.62 23.21 -6.66
C ALA A 22 -3.45 21.90 -6.76
N ALA A 23 -3.24 21.09 -7.78
CA ALA A 23 -3.91 19.79 -7.94
C ALA A 23 -3.46 18.81 -6.82
N ARG A 24 -2.16 18.79 -6.50
CA ARG A 24 -1.61 17.99 -5.41
C ARG A 24 -2.21 18.37 -4.06
N ARG A 25 -2.25 19.67 -3.72
CA ARG A 25 -2.85 20.16 -2.46
C ARG A 25 -4.31 19.76 -2.31
N LEU A 26 -5.07 19.78 -3.40
CA LEU A 26 -6.47 19.33 -3.40
C LEU A 26 -6.60 17.83 -3.16
N LEU A 27 -5.70 16.99 -3.71
CA LEU A 27 -5.69 15.55 -3.43
C LEU A 27 -5.39 15.26 -1.96
N VAL A 28 -4.37 15.89 -1.37
CA VAL A 28 -4.04 15.75 0.05
C VAL A 28 -5.23 16.15 0.93
N ALA A 29 -5.80 17.33 0.67
CA ALA A 29 -6.97 17.83 1.39
C ALA A 29 -8.19 16.89 1.25
N ALA A 30 -8.37 16.25 0.09
CA ALA A 30 -9.45 15.29 -0.14
C ALA A 30 -9.24 14.00 0.66
N VAL A 31 -8.01 13.44 0.68
CA VAL A 31 -7.67 12.26 1.49
C VAL A 31 -7.99 12.50 2.97
N GLU A 32 -7.56 13.63 3.52
CA GLU A 32 -7.82 13.99 4.91
C GLU A 32 -9.32 14.16 5.20
N ALA A 33 -10.03 14.88 4.33
CA ALA A 33 -11.45 15.11 4.49
C ALA A 33 -12.28 13.82 4.39
N PHE A 34 -11.94 12.92 3.44
CA PHE A 34 -12.59 11.62 3.30
C PHE A 34 -12.29 10.70 4.50
N ALA A 35 -11.07 10.71 5.01
CA ALA A 35 -10.70 9.92 6.17
C ALA A 35 -11.41 10.36 7.46
N GLU A 36 -11.65 11.67 7.62
CA GLU A 36 -12.29 12.22 8.81
C GLU A 36 -13.81 12.05 8.82
N ARG A 37 -14.47 12.28 7.68
CA ARG A 37 -15.94 12.38 7.59
C ARG A 37 -16.59 11.36 6.67
N GLY A 38 -15.79 10.58 5.95
CA GLY A 38 -16.25 9.72 4.87
C GLY A 38 -16.51 10.50 3.57
N TYR A 39 -16.54 9.77 2.47
CA TYR A 39 -16.76 10.36 1.15
C TYR A 39 -18.10 11.09 1.05
N HIS A 40 -19.19 10.46 1.46
CA HIS A 40 -20.53 11.01 1.25
C HIS A 40 -20.77 12.31 2.01
N ALA A 41 -20.26 12.44 3.25
CA ALA A 41 -20.42 13.62 4.06
C ALA A 41 -19.46 14.78 3.71
N THR A 42 -18.46 14.53 2.87
CA THR A 42 -17.49 15.54 2.43
C THR A 42 -17.97 16.25 1.17
N THR A 43 -17.89 17.58 1.14
CA THR A 43 -18.22 18.40 -0.05
C THR A 43 -16.95 18.91 -0.74
N THR A 44 -17.05 19.28 -2.03
CA THR A 44 -15.96 19.95 -2.75
C THR A 44 -15.58 21.29 -2.11
N ARG A 45 -16.52 21.99 -1.45
CA ARG A 45 -16.24 23.21 -0.70
C ARG A 45 -15.37 22.95 0.54
N ASP A 46 -15.63 21.84 1.25
CA ASP A 46 -14.81 21.45 2.40
C ASP A 46 -13.35 21.14 1.96
N ILE A 47 -13.21 20.40 0.85
CA ILE A 47 -11.90 20.07 0.28
C ILE A 47 -11.15 21.33 -0.15
N ALA A 48 -11.80 22.22 -0.91
CA ALA A 48 -11.20 23.47 -1.35
C ALA A 48 -10.77 24.35 -0.16
N GLY A 49 -11.65 24.51 0.85
CA GLY A 49 -11.34 25.25 2.06
C GLY A 49 -10.15 24.69 2.81
N ARG A 50 -10.07 23.38 2.97
CA ARG A 50 -8.92 22.69 3.61
C ARG A 50 -7.62 22.90 2.82
N ALA A 51 -7.68 22.90 1.49
CA ALA A 51 -6.54 23.19 0.64
C ALA A 51 -6.14 24.68 0.62
N GLY A 52 -6.88 25.56 1.31
CA GLY A 52 -6.70 27.01 1.25
C GLY A 52 -7.05 27.62 -0.13
N MET A 53 -8.04 27.03 -0.81
CA MET A 53 -8.44 27.41 -2.17
C MET A 53 -9.94 27.72 -2.24
N SER A 54 -10.35 28.45 -3.29
CA SER A 54 -11.76 28.64 -3.59
C SER A 54 -12.37 27.40 -4.25
N PRO A 55 -13.69 27.14 -4.12
CA PRO A 55 -14.36 26.08 -4.86
C PRO A 55 -14.19 26.19 -6.36
N ALA A 56 -14.13 27.40 -6.91
CA ALA A 56 -13.90 27.63 -8.34
C ALA A 56 -12.50 27.13 -8.77
N ALA A 57 -11.48 27.34 -7.93
CA ALA A 57 -10.13 26.86 -8.18
C ALA A 57 -10.05 25.31 -8.16
N LEU A 58 -10.84 24.64 -7.31
CA LEU A 58 -10.94 23.18 -7.32
C LEU A 58 -11.44 22.67 -8.68
N TYR A 59 -12.50 23.27 -9.22
CA TYR A 59 -13.09 22.83 -10.48
C TYR A 59 -12.21 23.05 -11.70
N ILE A 60 -11.14 23.85 -11.61
CA ILE A 60 -10.11 23.95 -12.66
C ILE A 60 -9.33 22.63 -12.77
N HIS A 61 -9.09 21.95 -11.64
CA HIS A 61 -8.27 20.74 -11.57
C HIS A 61 -9.08 19.45 -11.56
N TYR A 62 -10.21 19.45 -10.85
CA TYR A 62 -11.07 18.27 -10.67
C TYR A 62 -12.54 18.66 -10.83
N LYS A 63 -13.20 18.04 -11.81
CA LYS A 63 -14.59 18.39 -12.16
C LYS A 63 -15.59 17.88 -11.11
N THR A 64 -15.27 16.80 -10.42
CA THR A 64 -16.17 16.19 -9.44
C THR A 64 -15.39 15.70 -8.20
N LYS A 65 -16.11 15.49 -7.12
CA LYS A 65 -15.58 14.81 -5.93
C LYS A 65 -15.19 13.35 -6.22
N GLU A 66 -15.89 12.71 -7.14
CA GLU A 66 -15.61 11.36 -7.59
C GLU A 66 -14.27 11.28 -8.35
N GLU A 67 -13.97 12.26 -9.20
CA GLU A 67 -12.68 12.34 -9.90
C GLU A 67 -11.50 12.42 -8.93
N LEU A 68 -11.65 13.17 -7.83
CA LEU A 68 -10.68 13.19 -6.74
C LEU A 68 -10.50 11.81 -6.11
N LEU A 69 -11.60 11.14 -5.76
CA LEU A 69 -11.54 9.80 -5.16
C LEU A 69 -10.92 8.78 -6.12
N HIS A 70 -11.31 8.82 -7.39
CA HIS A 70 -10.74 7.95 -8.43
C HIS A 70 -9.22 8.18 -8.55
N ARG A 71 -8.77 9.44 -8.62
CA ARG A 71 -7.34 9.76 -8.70
C ARG A 71 -6.56 9.30 -7.48
N ILE A 72 -7.11 9.49 -6.28
CA ILE A 72 -6.54 8.98 -5.02
C ILE A 72 -6.41 7.46 -5.06
N SER A 73 -7.49 6.78 -5.43
CA SER A 73 -7.54 5.32 -5.49
C SER A 73 -6.55 4.75 -6.50
N ARG A 74 -6.45 5.37 -7.67
CA ARG A 74 -5.51 4.97 -8.71
C ARG A 74 -4.06 5.11 -8.24
N ILE A 75 -3.66 6.29 -7.75
CA ILE A 75 -2.29 6.53 -7.26
C ILE A 75 -1.93 5.54 -6.15
N GLY A 76 -2.86 5.28 -5.21
CA GLY A 76 -2.64 4.32 -4.14
C GLY A 76 -2.41 2.89 -4.65
N HIS A 77 -3.22 2.43 -5.61
CA HIS A 77 -3.06 1.08 -6.19
C HIS A 77 -1.85 0.98 -7.12
N ASP A 78 -1.54 2.00 -7.93
CA ASP A 78 -0.34 2.04 -8.77
C ASP A 78 0.92 1.90 -7.90
N ARG A 79 0.98 2.61 -6.76
CA ARG A 79 2.10 2.50 -5.82
C ARG A 79 2.18 1.11 -5.16
N ALA A 80 1.06 0.58 -4.71
CA ALA A 80 0.98 -0.76 -4.14
C ALA A 80 1.48 -1.82 -5.13
N LEU A 81 1.05 -1.72 -6.39
CA LEU A 81 1.47 -2.61 -7.46
C LEU A 81 2.97 -2.48 -7.76
N ALA A 82 3.51 -1.25 -7.81
CA ALA A 82 4.93 -1.02 -8.04
C ALA A 82 5.81 -1.65 -6.94
N ILE A 83 5.40 -1.56 -5.67
CA ILE A 83 6.09 -2.20 -4.54
C ILE A 83 6.15 -3.71 -4.74
N LEU A 84 5.03 -4.35 -5.07
CA LEU A 84 4.96 -5.80 -5.24
C LEU A 84 5.73 -6.28 -6.47
N ARG A 85 5.67 -5.56 -7.58
CA ARG A 85 6.47 -5.87 -8.79
C ARG A 85 7.96 -5.79 -8.52
N THR A 86 8.42 -4.74 -7.85
CA THR A 86 9.82 -4.60 -7.49
C THR A 86 10.31 -5.81 -6.67
N ALA A 87 9.50 -6.29 -5.73
CA ALA A 87 9.84 -7.46 -4.94
C ALA A 87 9.76 -8.76 -5.76
N ALA A 88 8.73 -8.92 -6.61
CA ALA A 88 8.54 -10.11 -7.44
C ALA A 88 9.66 -10.28 -8.48
N GLU A 89 10.13 -9.18 -9.07
CA GLU A 89 11.23 -9.15 -10.06
C GLU A 89 12.61 -9.16 -9.39
N GLY A 90 12.68 -9.02 -8.06
CA GLY A 90 13.91 -9.00 -7.30
C GLY A 90 14.71 -10.30 -7.40
N ALA A 91 16.02 -10.19 -7.15
CA ALA A 91 16.87 -11.36 -7.05
C ALA A 91 16.57 -12.15 -5.76
N GLY A 92 16.76 -13.46 -5.81
CA GLY A 92 16.61 -14.33 -4.64
C GLY A 92 15.60 -15.45 -4.83
N THR A 93 15.42 -16.23 -3.77
CA THR A 93 14.48 -17.35 -3.75
C THR A 93 13.03 -16.83 -3.62
N PRO A 94 12.01 -17.63 -3.98
CA PRO A 94 10.62 -17.30 -3.73
C PRO A 94 10.34 -16.85 -2.27
N ALA A 95 10.97 -17.50 -1.31
CA ALA A 95 10.83 -17.13 0.11
C ALA A 95 11.39 -15.72 0.40
N GLN A 96 12.54 -15.38 -0.15
CA GLN A 96 13.13 -14.04 -0.01
C GLN A 96 12.27 -12.97 -0.68
N ARG A 97 11.78 -13.22 -1.90
CA ARG A 97 10.92 -12.29 -2.64
C ARG A 97 9.56 -12.10 -1.95
N LEU A 98 8.98 -13.17 -1.43
CA LEU A 98 7.71 -13.09 -0.67
C LEU A 98 7.89 -12.29 0.63
N ALA A 99 8.99 -12.50 1.35
CA ALA A 99 9.30 -11.74 2.56
C ALA A 99 9.45 -10.24 2.26
N GLU A 100 10.17 -9.89 1.19
CA GLU A 100 10.32 -8.50 0.76
C GLU A 100 8.99 -7.89 0.30
N ALA A 101 8.21 -8.62 -0.50
CA ALA A 101 6.90 -8.19 -0.97
C ALA A 101 5.96 -7.86 0.22
N VAL A 102 5.83 -8.79 1.17
CA VAL A 102 4.99 -8.63 2.35
C VAL A 102 5.52 -7.51 3.25
N GLY A 103 6.82 -7.51 3.55
CA GLY A 103 7.43 -6.51 4.42
C GLY A 103 7.24 -5.08 3.89
N SER A 104 7.56 -4.85 2.62
CA SER A 104 7.42 -3.54 1.97
C SER A 104 5.95 -3.11 1.81
N PHE A 105 5.07 -4.04 1.47
CA PHE A 105 3.64 -3.76 1.32
C PHE A 105 2.97 -3.40 2.65
N VAL A 106 3.31 -4.12 3.73
CA VAL A 106 2.84 -3.82 5.10
C VAL A 106 3.39 -2.49 5.60
N ARG A 107 4.67 -2.24 5.40
CA ARG A 107 5.32 -0.96 5.75
C ARG A 107 4.60 0.22 5.10
N TRP A 108 4.31 0.10 3.81
CA TRP A 108 3.57 1.12 3.07
C TRP A 108 2.16 1.35 3.63
N HIS A 109 1.40 0.29 3.92
CA HIS A 109 0.05 0.40 4.50
C HIS A 109 0.07 1.01 5.90
N ALA A 110 1.06 0.68 6.73
CA ALA A 110 1.23 1.28 8.05
C ALA A 110 1.59 2.77 7.95
N GLY A 111 2.56 3.12 7.11
CA GLY A 111 3.03 4.49 6.94
C GLY A 111 2.00 5.41 6.26
N ARG A 112 1.12 4.85 5.42
CA ARG A 112 0.11 5.58 4.63
C ARG A 112 -1.33 5.20 5.01
N ARG A 113 -1.57 4.88 6.28
CA ARG A 113 -2.85 4.35 6.77
C ARG A 113 -4.07 5.18 6.36
N THR A 114 -3.95 6.51 6.36
CA THR A 114 -5.04 7.42 6.01
C THR A 114 -5.46 7.23 4.55
N THR A 115 -4.49 7.26 3.64
CA THR A 115 -4.71 7.00 2.22
C THR A 115 -5.23 5.59 1.99
N ALA A 116 -4.58 4.59 2.59
CA ALA A 116 -4.94 3.18 2.43
C ALA A 116 -6.39 2.92 2.88
N ARG A 117 -6.85 3.52 3.99
CA ARG A 117 -8.24 3.43 4.45
C ARG A 117 -9.22 4.03 3.46
N VAL A 118 -8.97 5.24 2.94
CA VAL A 118 -9.83 5.89 1.95
C VAL A 118 -9.94 5.00 0.70
N VAL A 119 -8.80 4.54 0.17
CA VAL A 119 -8.73 3.68 -1.02
C VAL A 119 -9.47 2.36 -0.82
N GLN A 120 -9.42 1.79 0.39
CA GLN A 120 -10.04 0.49 0.69
C GLN A 120 -11.55 0.60 0.91
N TYR A 121 -12.01 1.60 1.65
CA TYR A 121 -13.41 1.65 2.11
C TYR A 121 -14.35 2.46 1.21
N GLU A 122 -13.82 3.37 0.37
CA GLU A 122 -14.66 4.25 -0.44
C GLU A 122 -14.82 3.77 -1.89
N LEU A 123 -14.41 2.53 -2.20
CA LEU A 123 -14.48 1.96 -3.57
C LEU A 123 -15.91 1.97 -4.14
N GLU A 124 -16.90 1.71 -3.29
CA GLU A 124 -18.31 1.65 -3.70
C GLU A 124 -18.87 3.03 -4.10
N ALA A 125 -18.18 4.11 -3.76
CA ALA A 125 -18.55 5.47 -4.14
C ALA A 125 -18.07 5.86 -5.55
N LEU A 126 -17.28 5.00 -6.20
CA LEU A 126 -16.84 5.19 -7.58
C LEU A 126 -17.91 4.72 -8.56
N GLY A 127 -18.08 5.46 -9.65
CA GLY A 127 -18.89 5.04 -10.77
C GLY A 127 -18.35 3.80 -11.49
N PRO A 128 -19.15 3.17 -12.36
CA PRO A 128 -18.83 1.86 -12.94
C PRO A 128 -17.47 1.77 -13.62
N ASP A 129 -17.11 2.76 -14.43
CA ASP A 129 -15.87 2.75 -15.21
C ASP A 129 -14.64 2.92 -14.31
N ALA A 130 -14.66 3.90 -13.42
CA ALA A 130 -13.60 4.15 -12.45
C ALA A 130 -13.42 2.95 -11.51
N ARG A 131 -14.52 2.36 -11.04
CA ARG A 131 -14.51 1.14 -10.23
C ARG A 131 -13.91 -0.05 -10.97
N ALA A 132 -14.26 -0.25 -12.25
CA ALA A 132 -13.72 -1.33 -13.06
C ALA A 132 -12.20 -1.21 -13.24
N GLU A 133 -11.69 0.01 -13.42
CA GLU A 133 -10.25 0.30 -13.48
C GLU A 133 -9.55 -0.08 -12.17
N ILE A 134 -10.08 0.36 -11.02
CA ILE A 134 -9.49 0.03 -9.72
C ILE A 134 -9.52 -1.48 -9.44
N LEU A 135 -10.61 -2.16 -9.80
CA LEU A 135 -10.69 -3.62 -9.67
C LEU A 135 -9.68 -4.33 -10.58
N ALA A 136 -9.35 -3.76 -11.75
CA ALA A 136 -8.29 -4.30 -12.61
C ALA A 136 -6.90 -4.18 -11.95
N LEU A 137 -6.60 -3.06 -11.29
CA LEU A 137 -5.37 -2.89 -10.52
C LEU A 137 -5.30 -3.86 -9.33
N ARG A 138 -6.41 -4.08 -8.62
CA ARG A 138 -6.46 -5.09 -7.53
C ARG A 138 -6.16 -6.49 -8.02
N ARG A 139 -6.66 -6.88 -9.21
CA ARG A 139 -6.32 -8.19 -9.82
C ARG A 139 -4.83 -8.29 -10.16
N GLN A 140 -4.18 -7.19 -10.57
CA GLN A 140 -2.74 -7.20 -10.80
C GLN A 140 -1.95 -7.35 -9.49
N VAL A 141 -2.35 -6.65 -8.42
CA VAL A 141 -1.78 -6.83 -7.07
C VAL A 141 -1.88 -8.29 -6.61
N ASP A 142 -3.05 -8.92 -6.79
CA ASP A 142 -3.25 -10.35 -6.50
C ASP A 142 -2.31 -11.22 -7.32
N ALA A 143 -2.17 -10.96 -8.62
CA ALA A 143 -1.36 -11.74 -9.53
C ALA A 143 0.14 -11.71 -9.17
N GLU A 144 0.66 -10.56 -8.71
CA GLU A 144 2.07 -10.46 -8.30
C GLU A 144 2.38 -11.36 -7.08
N VAL A 145 1.54 -11.30 -6.04
CA VAL A 145 1.75 -12.14 -4.84
C VAL A 145 1.52 -13.62 -5.17
N ARG A 146 0.47 -13.93 -5.94
CA ARG A 146 0.18 -15.28 -6.37
C ARG A 146 1.32 -15.89 -7.18
N GLY A 147 1.91 -15.14 -8.11
CA GLY A 147 3.04 -15.60 -8.91
C GLY A 147 4.23 -16.03 -8.05
N ILE A 148 4.57 -15.27 -7.01
CA ILE A 148 5.65 -15.64 -6.08
C ILE A 148 5.30 -16.96 -5.34
N ILE A 149 4.04 -17.11 -4.91
CA ILE A 149 3.60 -18.32 -4.20
C ILE A 149 3.61 -19.53 -5.15
N GLU A 150 3.13 -19.38 -6.39
CA GLU A 150 3.16 -20.42 -7.43
C GLU A 150 4.59 -20.90 -7.70
N GLU A 151 5.55 -20.00 -7.86
CA GLU A 151 6.96 -20.33 -8.03
C GLU A 151 7.54 -21.06 -6.82
N GLY A 152 7.20 -20.62 -5.60
CA GLY A 152 7.65 -21.28 -4.37
C GLY A 152 7.13 -22.70 -4.22
N VAL A 153 5.87 -22.94 -4.60
CA VAL A 153 5.30 -24.30 -4.65
C VAL A 153 5.98 -25.13 -5.73
N ALA A 154 6.19 -24.58 -6.91
CA ALA A 154 6.85 -25.29 -8.02
C ALA A 154 8.31 -25.65 -7.72
N SER A 155 9.03 -24.81 -6.96
CA SER A 155 10.40 -25.08 -6.51
C SER A 155 10.48 -26.02 -5.29
N GLY A 156 9.36 -26.29 -4.61
CA GLY A 156 9.32 -27.06 -3.38
C GLY A 156 9.69 -26.26 -2.12
N GLU A 157 9.87 -24.95 -2.23
CA GLU A 157 10.13 -24.09 -1.07
C GLU A 157 8.88 -23.86 -0.22
N PHE A 158 7.67 -23.94 -0.83
CA PHE A 158 6.40 -23.71 -0.15
C PHE A 158 5.53 -24.96 -0.18
N ASP A 159 4.83 -25.20 0.94
CA ASP A 159 3.81 -26.25 1.09
C ASP A 159 2.43 -25.59 1.25
N VAL A 160 1.76 -25.35 0.12
CA VAL A 160 0.49 -24.63 0.05
C VAL A 160 -0.54 -25.48 -0.69
N LEU A 161 -1.64 -25.85 0.00
CA LEU A 161 -2.72 -26.66 -0.57
C LEU A 161 -3.64 -25.86 -1.51
N ASP A 162 -3.90 -24.59 -1.18
CA ASP A 162 -4.74 -23.68 -1.94
C ASP A 162 -4.02 -22.36 -2.15
N ILE A 163 -3.39 -22.22 -3.32
CA ILE A 163 -2.62 -21.01 -3.68
C ILE A 163 -3.52 -19.77 -3.71
N HIS A 164 -4.74 -19.89 -4.26
CA HIS A 164 -5.67 -18.76 -4.37
C HIS A 164 -6.14 -18.30 -2.99
N GLY A 165 -6.59 -19.20 -2.15
CA GLY A 165 -7.00 -18.90 -0.77
C GLY A 165 -5.87 -18.33 0.07
N THR A 166 -4.65 -18.88 -0.07
CA THR A 166 -3.46 -18.37 0.62
C THR A 166 -3.10 -16.95 0.15
N THR A 167 -3.13 -16.68 -1.16
CA THR A 167 -2.89 -15.32 -1.70
C THR A 167 -3.89 -14.32 -1.11
N LEU A 168 -5.17 -14.68 -1.08
CA LEU A 168 -6.23 -13.85 -0.50
C LEU A 168 -6.01 -13.58 1.00
N ALA A 169 -5.61 -14.60 1.75
CA ALA A 169 -5.32 -14.47 3.18
C ALA A 169 -4.11 -13.55 3.42
N VAL A 170 -3.02 -13.73 2.67
CA VAL A 170 -1.82 -12.88 2.75
C VAL A 170 -2.16 -11.42 2.48
N LEU A 171 -2.83 -11.13 1.37
CA LEU A 171 -3.22 -9.75 1.02
C LEU A 171 -4.16 -9.14 2.05
N SER A 172 -5.15 -9.92 2.55
CA SER A 172 -6.09 -9.44 3.57
C SER A 172 -5.37 -9.05 4.86
N LEU A 173 -4.43 -9.86 5.34
CA LEU A 173 -3.61 -9.54 6.51
C LEU A 173 -2.81 -8.26 6.30
N CYS A 174 -2.14 -8.11 5.15
CA CYS A 174 -1.28 -6.97 4.86
C CYS A 174 -2.07 -5.65 4.75
N ILE A 175 -3.23 -5.68 4.10
CA ILE A 175 -4.09 -4.50 3.90
C ILE A 175 -4.73 -4.06 5.22
N ASP A 176 -5.16 -5.01 6.08
CA ASP A 176 -5.84 -4.70 7.34
C ASP A 176 -4.95 -3.94 8.34
N VAL A 177 -3.62 -3.94 8.14
CA VAL A 177 -2.69 -3.13 8.93
C VAL A 177 -3.10 -1.66 8.94
N ALA A 178 -3.56 -1.11 7.82
CA ALA A 178 -4.02 0.28 7.73
C ALA A 178 -5.17 0.61 8.69
N ARG A 179 -5.96 -0.38 9.11
CA ARG A 179 -7.09 -0.20 10.04
C ARG A 179 -6.64 -0.08 11.49
N TRP A 180 -5.70 -0.91 11.93
CA TRP A 180 -5.36 -1.03 13.35
C TRP A 180 -4.01 -0.39 13.71
N PHE A 181 -3.10 -0.17 12.76
CA PHE A 181 -1.79 0.41 13.05
C PHE A 181 -1.94 1.80 13.69
N ASN A 182 -1.17 2.01 14.76
CA ASN A 182 -1.11 3.29 15.47
C ASN A 182 0.33 3.81 15.45
N VAL A 183 0.53 5.04 14.95
CA VAL A 183 1.85 5.69 14.87
C VAL A 183 2.45 5.96 16.26
N ASP A 184 1.61 6.15 17.27
CA ASP A 184 2.02 6.35 18.66
C ASP A 184 2.12 5.01 19.42
N GLY A 185 1.97 3.89 18.70
CA GLY A 185 2.04 2.54 19.27
C GLY A 185 3.48 2.07 19.51
N PRO A 186 3.64 0.87 20.09
CA PRO A 186 4.96 0.35 20.48
C PRO A 186 5.80 -0.17 19.31
N ARG A 187 5.26 -0.21 18.08
CA ARG A 187 5.93 -0.77 16.90
C ARG A 187 5.99 0.22 15.76
N THR A 188 7.15 0.27 15.12
CA THR A 188 7.35 1.01 13.87
C THR A 188 6.75 0.27 12.67
N PRO A 189 6.52 0.94 11.51
CA PRO A 189 6.11 0.28 10.27
C PRO A 189 7.09 -0.84 9.84
N ASP A 190 8.40 -0.64 10.05
CA ASP A 190 9.42 -1.64 9.73
C ASP A 190 9.30 -2.89 10.59
N GLU A 191 9.11 -2.74 11.90
CA GLU A 191 8.91 -3.87 12.82
C GLU A 191 7.64 -4.67 12.50
N VAL A 192 6.56 -3.98 12.11
CA VAL A 192 5.33 -4.65 11.68
C VAL A 192 5.55 -5.36 10.34
N GLY A 193 6.25 -4.72 9.39
CA GLY A 193 6.60 -5.34 8.12
C GLY A 193 7.42 -6.62 8.29
N ALA A 194 8.46 -6.58 9.12
CA ALA A 194 9.29 -7.76 9.42
C ALA A 194 8.50 -8.88 10.12
N LEU A 195 7.63 -8.53 11.07
CA LEU A 195 6.75 -9.49 11.73
C LEU A 195 5.82 -10.19 10.74
N TYR A 196 5.18 -9.44 9.84
CA TYR A 196 4.25 -10.00 8.87
C TYR A 196 4.96 -10.86 7.82
N ALA A 197 6.16 -10.49 7.40
CA ALA A 197 6.99 -11.31 6.53
C ALA A 197 7.27 -12.68 7.17
N ASP A 198 7.70 -12.72 8.46
CA ASP A 198 7.92 -13.98 9.18
C ASP A 198 6.63 -14.82 9.33
N LEU A 199 5.51 -14.17 9.64
CA LEU A 199 4.21 -14.86 9.74
C LEU A 199 3.76 -15.47 8.40
N VAL A 200 3.91 -14.74 7.31
CA VAL A 200 3.51 -15.21 5.98
C VAL A 200 4.43 -16.34 5.51
N LEU A 201 5.74 -16.28 5.75
CA LEU A 201 6.65 -17.39 5.43
C LEU A 201 6.24 -18.68 6.16
N ARG A 202 5.84 -18.58 7.42
CA ARG A 202 5.30 -19.75 8.16
C ARG A 202 3.96 -20.21 7.59
N MET A 203 3.10 -19.29 7.15
CA MET A 203 1.81 -19.61 6.54
C MET A 203 1.97 -20.43 5.27
N VAL A 204 2.98 -20.11 4.45
CA VAL A 204 3.28 -20.84 3.21
C VAL A 204 4.14 -22.08 3.44
N GLY A 205 4.47 -22.43 4.68
CA GLY A 205 5.29 -23.59 5.00
C GLY A 205 6.76 -23.46 4.63
N ALA A 206 7.25 -22.22 4.39
CA ALA A 206 8.66 -22.01 4.12
C ALA A 206 9.51 -22.43 5.33
N GLU A 207 10.40 -23.40 5.14
CA GLU A 207 11.36 -23.77 6.18
C GLU A 207 12.26 -22.58 6.52
N LYS A 208 12.58 -22.40 7.80
CA LYS A 208 13.60 -21.44 8.20
C LYS A 208 14.91 -21.81 7.53
N GLN A 209 15.33 -21.00 6.57
CA GLN A 209 16.66 -21.16 5.97
C GLN A 209 17.69 -21.14 7.12
N PRO A 210 18.54 -22.16 7.27
CA PRO A 210 19.59 -22.12 8.28
C PRO A 210 20.47 -20.88 8.04
N PRO A 211 20.96 -20.23 9.12
CA PRO A 211 21.85 -19.07 8.95
C PRO A 211 23.01 -19.45 8.03
N PRO A 212 23.45 -18.52 7.14
CA PRO A 212 24.58 -18.77 6.25
C PRO A 212 25.76 -19.30 7.08
N ALA A 213 26.35 -20.40 6.63
CA ALA A 213 27.52 -20.97 7.29
C ALA A 213 28.58 -19.87 7.47
N PRO A 214 29.25 -19.78 8.63
CA PRO A 214 30.29 -18.80 8.85
C PRO A 214 31.35 -18.98 7.75
N ALA A 215 31.68 -17.87 7.08
CA ALA A 215 32.72 -17.87 6.05
C ALA A 215 33.96 -18.53 6.64
N GLY A 216 34.33 -19.69 6.09
CA GLY A 216 35.50 -20.44 6.55
C GLY A 216 36.71 -19.55 6.48
N ASN A 217 37.33 -19.26 7.62
CA ASN A 217 38.66 -18.66 7.69
C ASN A 217 39.60 -19.63 6.98
N GLY A 218 39.89 -19.34 5.72
CA GLY A 218 40.97 -19.99 5.01
C GLY A 218 42.30 -19.63 5.69
N SER A 219 42.93 -20.64 6.22
CA SER A 219 44.32 -20.62 6.73
C SER A 219 45.28 -20.54 5.59
#